data_a721094e76b11733a55123e1b42635e5
#
_entry.id   a721094e76b11733a55123e1b42635e5
#
_cell.length_a   1.000
_cell.length_b   1.000
_cell.length_c   1.000
_cell.angle_alpha   90.00
_cell.angle_beta   90.00
_cell.angle_gamma   90.00
#
_symmetry.space_group_name_H-M   'P 1'
#
loop_
_entity.id
_entity.type
_entity.pdbx_description
1 polymer ?
#
loop_
_entity_poly.entity_id
_entity_poly.type
_entity_poly.pdbx_seq_one_letter_code
_entity_poly.pdbx_strand_id
1 'polypeptide(L)'
;MKNIVFIPKVKGTDEKRLREVAYDLSVESWKRWCDKNDCQLFVMEDLVHDYDYMKITWQRYYLFDMLDNNNVDYDQVLMVDADTIVHPDCPNFFQMSEHKYCGVNAVGSMDWICRSIENYSHFFFKDVK
;
A
#
# COMPACT_ATOMS: atom_id res chain seq x y z
N MET A 1 5.42 13.19 16.56
CA MET A 1 4.85 12.53 15.37
C MET A 1 5.99 12.02 14.50
N LYS A 2 5.87 10.82 13.96
CA LYS A 2 6.85 10.22 13.04
C LYS A 2 6.27 10.09 11.65
N ASN A 3 7.13 10.02 10.64
CA ASN A 3 6.72 9.62 9.31
C ASN A 3 6.47 8.11 9.28
N ILE A 4 5.44 7.67 8.58
CA ILE A 4 5.00 6.27 8.53
C ILE A 4 5.15 5.74 7.10
N VAL A 5 5.79 4.58 6.94
CA VAL A 5 5.67 3.76 5.74
C VAL A 5 4.58 2.72 5.98
N PHE A 6 3.55 2.71 5.16
CA PHE A 6 2.41 1.79 5.25
C PHE A 6 2.49 0.75 4.13
N ILE A 7 2.46 -0.54 4.50
CA ILE A 7 2.51 -1.67 3.56
C ILE A 7 1.30 -2.58 3.76
N PRO A 8 0.42 -2.73 2.76
CA PRO A 8 -0.68 -3.69 2.81
C PRO A 8 -0.16 -5.09 2.43
N LYS A 9 0.34 -5.85 3.43
CA LYS A 9 0.80 -7.24 3.29
C LYS A 9 -0.25 -8.18 3.87
N VAL A 10 -1.31 -8.48 3.15
CA VAL A 10 -2.30 -9.44 3.58
C VAL A 10 -1.91 -10.84 3.15
N LYS A 11 -1.98 -11.81 4.08
CA LYS A 11 -1.70 -13.21 3.80
C LYS A 11 -2.68 -13.75 2.75
N GLY A 12 -2.13 -14.30 1.68
CA GLY A 12 -2.91 -14.96 0.63
C GLY A 12 -3.32 -16.38 1.04
N THR A 13 -4.26 -16.94 0.30
CA THR A 13 -4.57 -18.36 0.35
C THR A 13 -3.41 -19.23 -0.15
N ASP A 14 -3.35 -20.50 0.24
CA ASP A 14 -2.22 -21.45 0.09
C ASP A 14 -1.51 -21.51 -1.28
N GLU A 15 -2.14 -21.09 -2.36
CA GLU A 15 -1.54 -21.07 -3.70
C GLU A 15 -0.46 -19.97 -3.90
N LYS A 16 -0.26 -19.09 -2.92
CA LYS A 16 0.58 -17.89 -3.04
C LYS A 16 1.83 -17.90 -2.15
N ARG A 17 2.28 -19.05 -1.70
CA ARG A 17 3.47 -19.19 -0.83
C ARG A 17 4.73 -18.50 -1.38
N LEU A 18 4.92 -18.51 -2.71
CA LEU A 18 6.04 -17.81 -3.36
C LEU A 18 5.93 -16.27 -3.24
N ARG A 19 4.71 -15.74 -3.17
CA ARG A 19 4.49 -14.30 -2.98
C ARG A 19 4.78 -13.87 -1.54
N GLU A 20 4.55 -14.74 -0.54
CA GLU A 20 4.85 -14.43 0.86
C GLU A 20 6.34 -14.16 1.06
N VAL A 21 7.22 -14.96 0.44
CA VAL A 21 8.68 -14.74 0.49
C VAL A 21 9.05 -13.39 -0.13
N ALA A 22 8.46 -13.04 -1.27
CA ALA A 22 8.70 -11.75 -1.92
C ALA A 22 8.21 -10.58 -1.06
N TYR A 23 7.06 -10.75 -0.40
CA TYR A 23 6.51 -9.74 0.51
C TYR A 23 7.36 -9.59 1.78
N ASP A 24 7.92 -10.68 2.30
CA ASP A 24 8.85 -10.63 3.43
C ASP A 24 10.14 -9.87 3.08
N LEU A 25 10.68 -10.09 1.88
CA LEU A 25 11.83 -9.32 1.38
C LEU A 25 11.50 -7.84 1.18
N SER A 26 10.30 -7.52 0.71
CA SER A 26 9.81 -6.15 0.60
C SER A 26 9.78 -5.47 1.97
N VAL A 27 9.10 -6.09 2.94
CA VAL A 27 8.97 -5.58 4.31
C VAL A 27 10.35 -5.36 4.93
N GLU A 28 11.27 -6.32 4.78
CA GLU A 28 12.63 -6.20 5.31
C GLU A 28 13.42 -5.04 4.64
N SER A 29 13.26 -4.83 3.34
CA SER A 29 13.90 -3.71 2.65
C SER A 29 13.39 -2.36 3.14
N TRP A 30 12.07 -2.24 3.29
CA TRP A 30 11.44 -1.03 3.80
C TRP A 30 11.74 -0.79 5.28
N LYS A 31 11.87 -1.84 6.09
CA LYS A 31 12.29 -1.72 7.49
C LYS A 31 13.67 -1.08 7.61
N ARG A 32 14.65 -1.58 6.84
CA ARG A 32 16.01 -1.00 6.79
C ARG A 32 15.99 0.46 6.34
N TRP A 33 15.17 0.76 5.34
CA TRP A 33 15.02 2.14 4.86
C TRP A 33 14.39 3.04 5.94
N CYS A 34 13.39 2.56 6.67
CA CYS A 34 12.78 3.27 7.79
C CYS A 34 13.78 3.54 8.92
N ASP A 35 14.57 2.54 9.30
CA ASP A 35 15.60 2.68 10.32
C ASP A 35 16.63 3.76 9.95
N LYS A 36 17.04 3.79 8.66
CA LYS A 36 17.97 4.80 8.13
C LYS A 36 17.39 6.21 8.13
N ASN A 37 16.09 6.36 7.92
CA ASN A 37 15.41 7.65 7.75
C ASN A 37 14.60 8.10 8.96
N ASP A 38 14.74 7.43 10.11
CA ASP A 38 13.98 7.67 11.35
C ASP A 38 12.46 7.68 11.13
N CYS A 39 11.96 6.70 10.38
CA CYS A 39 10.55 6.49 10.08
C CYS A 39 10.04 5.24 10.79
N GLN A 40 8.74 5.12 10.94
CA GLN A 40 8.09 3.92 11.46
C GLN A 40 7.48 3.13 10.31
N LEU A 41 7.60 1.79 10.37
CA LEU A 41 6.93 0.89 9.45
C LEU A 41 5.61 0.40 10.06
N PHE A 42 4.52 0.50 9.31
CA PHE A 42 3.23 -0.10 9.65
C PHE A 42 2.84 -1.12 8.57
N VAL A 43 2.67 -2.37 8.97
CA VAL A 43 2.31 -3.47 8.07
C VAL A 43 0.86 -3.87 8.34
N MET A 44 0.00 -3.74 7.33
CA MET A 44 -1.37 -4.23 7.38
C MET A 44 -1.37 -5.73 7.04
N GLU A 45 -1.63 -6.59 8.00
CA GLU A 45 -1.63 -8.05 7.80
C GLU A 45 -3.04 -8.66 7.68
N ASP A 46 -4.04 -7.98 8.22
CA ASP A 46 -5.42 -8.44 8.25
C ASP A 46 -6.32 -7.62 7.32
N LEU A 47 -7.33 -8.27 6.75
CA LEU A 47 -8.35 -7.60 5.97
C LEU A 47 -9.31 -6.81 6.90
N VAL A 48 -9.72 -5.62 6.48
CA VAL A 48 -10.77 -4.83 7.13
C VAL A 48 -12.15 -5.41 6.79
N HIS A 49 -12.30 -5.87 5.57
CA HIS A 49 -13.53 -6.47 5.04
C HIS A 49 -13.21 -7.77 4.33
N ASP A 50 -14.20 -8.64 4.20
CA ASP A 50 -14.09 -9.85 3.40
C ASP A 50 -13.69 -9.52 1.96
N TYR A 51 -12.84 -10.35 1.37
CA TYR A 51 -12.33 -10.15 0.02
C TYR A 51 -13.44 -10.07 -1.04
N ASP A 52 -14.52 -10.83 -0.86
CA ASP A 52 -15.66 -10.84 -1.79
C ASP A 52 -16.49 -9.56 -1.72
N TYR A 53 -16.46 -8.86 -0.58
CA TYR A 53 -17.09 -7.56 -0.42
C TYR A 53 -16.21 -6.43 -0.98
N MET A 54 -14.90 -6.44 -0.65
CA MET A 54 -13.96 -5.41 -1.08
C MET A 54 -12.58 -6.00 -1.38
N LYS A 55 -12.07 -5.77 -2.59
CA LYS A 55 -10.71 -6.20 -2.95
C LYS A 55 -9.65 -5.54 -2.07
N ILE A 56 -8.58 -6.28 -1.80
CA ILE A 56 -7.46 -5.82 -0.96
C ILE A 56 -6.85 -4.49 -1.45
N THR A 57 -6.79 -4.29 -2.76
CA THR A 57 -6.27 -3.05 -3.36
C THR A 57 -7.04 -1.80 -2.96
N TRP A 58 -8.29 -1.94 -2.58
CA TRP A 58 -9.14 -0.86 -2.10
C TRP A 58 -9.09 -0.74 -0.57
N GLN A 59 -8.84 -1.82 0.15
CA GLN A 59 -8.81 -1.82 1.61
C GLN A 59 -7.60 -1.04 2.17
N ARG A 60 -6.57 -0.82 1.36
CA ARG A 60 -5.43 0.06 1.72
C ARG A 60 -5.84 1.50 2.05
N TYR A 61 -6.97 1.96 1.54
CA TYR A 61 -7.45 3.32 1.81
C TYR A 61 -8.00 3.52 3.23
N TYR A 62 -8.18 2.44 4.00
CA TYR A 62 -8.44 2.49 5.44
C TYR A 62 -7.17 2.77 6.28
N LEU A 63 -6.05 3.10 5.63
CA LEU A 63 -4.77 3.31 6.31
C LEU A 63 -4.85 4.32 7.46
N PHE A 64 -5.58 5.42 7.29
CA PHE A 64 -5.72 6.43 8.34
C PHE A 64 -6.57 5.91 9.49
N ASP A 65 -7.69 5.25 9.20
CA ASP A 65 -8.53 4.62 10.23
C ASP A 65 -7.73 3.57 11.02
N MET A 66 -6.86 2.81 10.34
CA MET A 66 -6.00 1.82 11.00
C MET A 66 -4.95 2.48 11.89
N LEU A 67 -4.30 3.53 11.42
CA LEU A 67 -3.31 4.26 12.22
C LEU A 67 -3.96 4.87 13.45
N ASP A 68 -5.11 5.51 13.30
CA ASP A 68 -5.87 6.14 14.38
C ASP A 68 -6.35 5.10 15.40
N ASN A 69 -6.91 3.96 14.95
CA ASN A 69 -7.37 2.89 15.82
C ASN A 69 -6.22 2.20 16.60
N ASN A 70 -5.01 2.24 16.07
CA ASN A 70 -3.82 1.74 16.75
C ASN A 70 -3.10 2.82 17.56
N ASN A 71 -3.66 4.02 17.71
CA ASN A 71 -3.07 5.17 18.40
C ASN A 71 -1.66 5.51 17.87
N VAL A 72 -1.47 5.42 16.56
CA VAL A 72 -0.21 5.76 15.90
C VAL A 72 -0.27 7.21 15.42
N ASP A 73 0.49 8.08 16.08
CA ASP A 73 0.65 9.47 15.66
C ASP A 73 1.57 9.54 14.45
N TYR A 74 1.14 10.25 13.41
CA TYR A 74 1.90 10.41 12.17
C TYR A 74 1.95 11.87 11.69
N ASP A 75 3.04 12.22 11.01
CA ASP A 75 3.21 13.49 10.30
C ASP A 75 2.89 13.33 8.82
N GLN A 76 3.61 12.43 8.14
CA GLN A 76 3.39 12.07 6.75
C GLN A 76 3.28 10.56 6.61
N VAL A 77 2.52 10.09 5.63
CA VAL A 77 2.38 8.66 5.34
C VAL A 77 2.78 8.36 3.90
N LEU A 78 3.67 7.39 3.73
CA LEU A 78 4.07 6.82 2.45
C LEU A 78 3.42 5.43 2.32
N MET A 79 2.46 5.30 1.42
CA MET A 79 1.85 4.01 1.08
C MET A 79 2.62 3.34 -0.05
N VAL A 80 3.07 2.10 0.17
CA VAL A 80 3.81 1.29 -0.82
C VAL A 80 3.18 -0.09 -0.97
N ASP A 81 3.32 -0.67 -2.16
CA ASP A 81 2.84 -2.03 -2.41
C ASP A 81 3.79 -3.07 -1.80
N ALA A 82 3.23 -4.20 -1.34
CA ALA A 82 3.98 -5.29 -0.68
C ALA A 82 4.93 -6.06 -1.62
N ASP A 83 4.89 -5.80 -2.92
CA ASP A 83 5.78 -6.37 -3.94
C ASP A 83 6.86 -5.39 -4.41
N THR A 84 7.11 -4.33 -3.65
CA THR A 84 8.15 -3.34 -3.93
C THR A 84 9.38 -3.56 -3.05
N ILE A 85 10.57 -3.36 -3.60
CA ILE A 85 11.83 -3.37 -2.86
C ILE A 85 12.46 -1.99 -2.97
N VAL A 86 12.77 -1.37 -1.83
CA VAL A 86 13.45 -0.08 -1.80
C VAL A 86 14.97 -0.29 -1.79
N HIS A 87 15.67 0.44 -2.66
CA HIS A 87 17.14 0.44 -2.66
C HIS A 87 17.68 1.20 -1.43
N PRO A 88 18.76 0.74 -0.79
CA PRO A 88 19.33 1.40 0.39
C PRO A 88 19.71 2.87 0.19
N ASP A 89 20.05 3.24 -1.05
CA ASP A 89 20.44 4.61 -1.41
C ASP A 89 19.27 5.47 -1.92
N CYS A 90 18.04 4.94 -1.88
CA CYS A 90 16.88 5.78 -2.17
C CYS A 90 16.81 6.96 -1.20
N PRO A 91 16.53 8.16 -1.71
CA PRO A 91 16.43 9.35 -0.88
C PRO A 91 15.26 9.26 0.10
N ASN A 92 15.25 10.17 1.08
CA ASN A 92 14.13 10.30 1.99
C ASN A 92 12.93 10.91 1.25
N PHE A 93 11.92 10.10 0.95
CA PHE A 93 10.72 10.50 0.22
C PHE A 93 9.90 11.56 0.97
N PHE A 94 9.91 11.54 2.31
CA PHE A 94 9.21 12.53 3.13
C PHE A 94 9.82 13.92 3.03
N GLN A 95 11.15 14.02 2.91
CA GLN A 95 11.81 15.28 2.65
C GLN A 95 11.51 15.80 1.26
N MET A 96 11.41 14.91 0.27
CA MET A 96 11.09 15.27 -1.11
C MET A 96 9.65 15.73 -1.31
N SER A 97 8.71 15.17 -0.55
CA SER A 97 7.28 15.51 -0.66
C SER A 97 6.94 16.88 -0.09
N GLU A 98 7.74 17.39 0.88
CA GLU A 98 7.49 18.69 1.53
C GLU A 98 6.04 18.84 2.03
N HIS A 99 5.48 17.82 2.65
CA HIS A 99 4.08 17.74 3.10
C HIS A 99 3.03 17.92 1.98
N LYS A 100 3.41 17.70 0.72
CA LYS A 100 2.49 17.74 -0.41
C LYS A 100 1.98 16.33 -0.73
N TYR A 101 0.78 16.25 -1.28
CA TYR A 101 0.31 15.00 -1.87
C TYR A 101 1.14 14.65 -3.10
N CYS A 102 1.77 13.50 -3.07
CA CYS A 102 2.60 13.00 -4.15
C CYS A 102 2.08 11.63 -4.60
N GLY A 103 2.11 11.41 -5.89
CA GLY A 103 1.72 10.14 -6.47
C GLY A 103 2.62 9.76 -7.64
N VAL A 104 2.65 8.48 -7.98
CA VAL A 104 3.34 8.02 -9.18
C VAL A 104 2.50 8.40 -10.40
N ASN A 105 3.12 9.08 -11.35
CA ASN A 105 2.47 9.33 -12.63
C ASN A 105 2.43 8.03 -13.45
N ALA A 106 1.27 7.41 -13.51
CA ALA A 106 1.06 6.19 -14.29
C ALA A 106 1.02 6.53 -15.78
N VAL A 107 2.03 6.11 -16.52
CA VAL A 107 2.06 6.22 -18.00
C VAL A 107 1.36 4.98 -18.57
N GLY A 108 0.05 4.89 -18.39
CA GLY A 108 -0.78 3.86 -19.01
C GLY A 108 -1.33 4.30 -20.36
N SER A 109 -1.48 3.38 -21.31
CA SER A 109 -2.22 3.64 -22.54
C SER A 109 -3.73 3.82 -22.23
N MET A 110 -4.46 4.55 -23.08
CA MET A 110 -5.92 4.66 -22.97
C MET A 110 -6.59 3.28 -22.94
N ASP A 111 -6.07 2.33 -23.68
CA ASP A 111 -6.54 0.94 -23.72
C ASP A 111 -6.44 0.27 -22.33
N TRP A 112 -5.33 0.48 -21.64
CA TRP A 112 -5.15 -0.03 -20.29
C TRP A 112 -6.12 0.63 -19.29
N ILE A 113 -6.34 1.93 -19.41
CA ILE A 113 -7.29 2.68 -18.55
C ILE A 113 -8.72 2.15 -18.78
N CYS A 114 -9.15 2.00 -20.05
CA CYS A 114 -10.47 1.48 -20.38
C CYS A 114 -10.69 0.07 -19.85
N ARG A 115 -9.72 -0.83 -20.03
CA ARG A 115 -9.78 -2.20 -19.47
C ARG A 115 -9.81 -2.20 -17.94
N SER A 116 -9.08 -1.30 -17.30
CA SER A 116 -9.12 -1.18 -15.84
C SER A 116 -10.49 -0.72 -15.35
N ILE A 117 -11.08 0.28 -15.99
CA ILE A 117 -12.44 0.75 -15.68
C ILE A 117 -13.45 -0.38 -15.88
N GLU A 118 -13.37 -1.09 -17.01
CA GLU A 118 -14.23 -2.21 -17.34
C GLU A 118 -14.13 -3.34 -16.30
N ASN A 119 -12.91 -3.71 -15.90
CA ASN A 119 -12.68 -4.74 -14.90
C ASN A 119 -13.17 -4.36 -13.49
N TYR A 120 -13.18 -3.08 -13.14
CA TYR A 120 -13.61 -2.63 -11.81
C TYR A 120 -15.08 -2.19 -11.78
N SER A 121 -15.68 -1.84 -12.92
CA SER A 121 -17.05 -1.32 -12.99
C SER A 121 -18.09 -2.27 -12.39
N HIS A 122 -17.93 -3.58 -12.57
CA HIS A 122 -18.86 -4.56 -12.04
C HIS A 122 -18.87 -4.67 -10.50
N PHE A 123 -17.85 -4.16 -9.80
CA PHE A 123 -17.87 -4.08 -8.35
C PHE A 123 -18.73 -2.93 -7.85
N PHE A 124 -18.76 -1.82 -8.60
CA PHE A 124 -19.49 -0.62 -8.22
C PHE A 124 -20.92 -0.57 -8.77
N PHE A 125 -21.16 -1.26 -9.89
CA PHE A 125 -22.42 -1.20 -10.64
C PHE A 125 -23.13 -2.55 -10.74
N LYS A 126 -23.02 -3.39 -9.70
CA LYS A 126 -23.67 -4.72 -9.67
C LYS A 126 -25.17 -4.67 -9.96
N ASP A 127 -25.84 -3.58 -9.60
CA ASP A 127 -27.28 -3.40 -9.70
C ASP A 127 -27.72 -2.52 -10.87
N VAL A 128 -26.79 -2.05 -11.70
CA VAL A 128 -27.10 -1.27 -12.91
C VAL A 128 -27.11 -2.23 -14.08
N LYS A 129 -28.34 -2.58 -14.55
CA LYS A 129 -28.56 -3.34 -15.78
C LYS A 129 -28.63 -2.40 -16.97
#